data_0d1bcb8fed9a7b460d5633043e68a56c
#
_entry.id   0d1bcb8fed9a7b460d5633043e68a56c
#
_cell.length_a   1.000
_cell.length_b   1.000
_cell.length_c   1.000
_cell.angle_alpha   90.00
_cell.angle_beta   90.00
_cell.angle_gamma   90.00
#
_symmetry.space_group_name_H-M   'P 1'
#
loop_
_entity.id
_entity.type
_entity.pdbx_description
1 polymer ?
#
loop_
_entity_poly.entity_id
_entity_poly.type
_entity_poly.pdbx_seq_one_letter_code
_entity_poly.pdbx_strand_id
1 'polypeptide(L)'
;MPVLAYAAGMAVDITEADFQREVIDASHQVPVVVDFWADWCGPCKQLAPVLEAAVAARGGAVKLVKVDTEANQQLAAAMRIQSIPAVWAFKDGQPVDQFVGVLPPAQIEAFLDRLVPSATEEAAAAGDADALRAILDDDPSNLDAALAFARLLLAEGQTADAIAVLEPVRENAAADGLIACAEIVLDPTLDPELAGALTRLASDPAGSLEAMLDVLPGADQARKDRVRRVMVGVFAERPVDDPIVLEYRKRLARALN
;
A
#
# COMPACT_ATOMS: atom_id res chain seq x y z
N MET A 1 -2.94 -6.38 29.46
CA MET A 1 -1.75 -7.25 29.53
C MET A 1 -0.59 -6.41 29.09
N PRO A 2 0.51 -6.28 29.85
CA PRO A 2 1.65 -5.47 29.42
C PRO A 2 2.28 -6.13 28.21
N VAL A 3 2.35 -5.39 27.10
CA VAL A 3 3.19 -5.73 25.96
C VAL A 3 4.61 -5.77 26.50
N LEU A 4 5.21 -6.96 26.55
CA LEU A 4 6.63 -7.10 26.80
C LEU A 4 7.34 -6.27 25.72
N ALA A 5 7.97 -5.18 26.15
CA ALA A 5 8.82 -4.36 25.30
C ALA A 5 9.87 -5.31 24.68
N TYR A 6 9.68 -5.64 23.42
CA TYR A 6 10.62 -6.41 22.62
C TYR A 6 11.93 -5.60 22.62
N ALA A 7 12.99 -6.16 23.18
CA ALA A 7 14.29 -5.50 23.16
C ALA A 7 14.67 -5.29 21.68
N ALA A 8 14.60 -4.04 21.23
CA ALA A 8 14.77 -3.66 19.86
C ALA A 8 16.03 -4.28 19.26
N GLY A 9 15.89 -5.12 18.24
CA GLY A 9 16.98 -5.57 17.40
C GLY A 9 17.65 -6.90 17.76
N MET A 10 17.16 -7.67 18.75
CA MET A 10 17.73 -9.00 19.02
C MET A 10 16.90 -10.09 18.31
N ALA A 11 17.57 -10.90 17.46
CA ALA A 11 17.00 -12.12 16.91
C ALA A 11 16.71 -13.13 18.03
N VAL A 12 15.56 -13.79 17.98
CA VAL A 12 15.14 -14.80 18.96
C VAL A 12 15.06 -16.16 18.28
N ASP A 13 15.76 -17.14 18.82
CA ASP A 13 15.58 -18.53 18.38
C ASP A 13 14.23 -19.03 18.88
N ILE A 14 13.42 -19.57 17.98
CA ILE A 14 12.09 -20.11 18.27
C ILE A 14 11.97 -21.57 17.83
N THR A 15 11.05 -22.27 18.47
CA THR A 15 10.66 -23.63 18.11
C THR A 15 9.35 -23.65 17.32
N GLU A 16 9.03 -24.81 16.73
CA GLU A 16 7.74 -25.04 16.06
C GLU A 16 6.54 -24.70 16.98
N ALA A 17 6.64 -25.00 18.28
CA ALA A 17 5.59 -24.71 19.25
C ALA A 17 5.37 -23.19 19.46
N ASP A 18 6.39 -22.39 19.24
CA ASP A 18 6.34 -20.93 19.38
C ASP A 18 5.88 -20.22 18.11
N PHE A 19 5.92 -20.88 16.95
CA PHE A 19 5.72 -20.28 15.64
C PHE A 19 4.39 -19.55 15.53
N GLN A 20 3.30 -20.15 16.01
CA GLN A 20 1.99 -19.50 15.98
C GLN A 20 2.03 -18.16 16.73
N ARG A 21 2.54 -18.12 17.96
CA ARG A 21 2.59 -16.93 18.79
C ARG A 21 3.60 -15.91 18.30
N GLU A 22 4.83 -16.37 18.02
CA GLU A 22 5.97 -15.49 17.76
C GLU A 22 6.03 -14.99 16.31
N VAL A 23 5.36 -15.67 15.39
CA VAL A 23 5.33 -15.30 13.97
C VAL A 23 3.92 -14.90 13.54
N ILE A 24 2.96 -15.82 13.57
CA ILE A 24 1.64 -15.57 13.00
C ILE A 24 0.90 -14.47 13.79
N ASP A 25 0.71 -14.68 15.10
CA ASP A 25 -0.03 -13.72 15.93
C ASP A 25 0.73 -12.38 16.07
N ALA A 26 2.06 -12.43 16.20
CA ALA A 26 2.89 -11.23 16.31
C ALA A 26 2.87 -10.39 15.02
N SER A 27 2.75 -11.02 13.85
CA SER A 27 2.74 -10.34 12.55
C SER A 27 1.52 -9.44 12.31
N HIS A 28 0.48 -9.53 13.14
CA HIS A 28 -0.64 -8.57 13.16
C HIS A 28 -0.29 -7.23 13.83
N GLN A 29 0.85 -7.14 14.54
CA GLN A 29 1.27 -5.93 15.23
C GLN A 29 2.52 -5.31 14.58
N VAL A 30 3.45 -6.16 14.13
CA VAL A 30 4.72 -5.76 13.52
C VAL A 30 5.13 -6.85 12.52
N PRO A 31 5.64 -6.50 11.34
CA PRO A 31 6.15 -7.50 10.40
C PRO A 31 7.20 -8.40 11.06
N VAL A 32 7.09 -9.70 10.84
CA VAL A 32 8.01 -10.71 11.40
C VAL A 32 8.81 -11.34 10.27
N VAL A 33 10.13 -11.26 10.40
CA VAL A 33 11.09 -11.95 9.51
C VAL A 33 11.56 -13.23 10.19
N VAL A 34 11.51 -14.34 9.48
CA VAL A 34 11.92 -15.67 9.94
C VAL A 34 13.14 -16.09 9.14
N ASP A 35 14.27 -16.29 9.81
CA ASP A 35 15.51 -16.86 9.24
C ASP A 35 15.55 -18.37 9.49
N PHE A 36 15.40 -19.16 8.45
CA PHE A 36 15.55 -20.62 8.48
C PHE A 36 17.01 -20.99 8.23
N TRP A 37 17.64 -21.59 9.23
CA TRP A 37 19.07 -21.86 9.27
C TRP A 37 19.41 -23.26 9.79
N ALA A 38 20.70 -23.63 9.81
CA ALA A 38 21.23 -24.80 10.51
C ALA A 38 22.71 -24.58 10.87
N ASP A 39 23.21 -25.29 11.91
CA ASP A 39 24.57 -25.15 12.40
C ASP A 39 25.67 -25.43 11.37
N TRP A 40 25.44 -26.37 10.46
CA TRP A 40 26.38 -26.71 9.40
C TRP A 40 26.36 -25.75 8.22
N CYS A 41 25.39 -24.85 8.14
CA CYS A 41 25.19 -23.95 7.02
C CYS A 41 26.14 -22.75 7.05
N GLY A 42 27.23 -22.83 6.30
CA GLY A 42 28.19 -21.72 6.17
C GLY A 42 27.59 -20.43 5.64
N PRO A 43 26.78 -20.46 4.54
CA PRO A 43 26.09 -19.26 4.05
C PRO A 43 25.15 -18.63 5.07
N CYS A 44 24.45 -19.42 5.92
CA CYS A 44 23.61 -18.88 7.00
C CYS A 44 24.41 -18.05 8.00
N LYS A 45 25.62 -18.50 8.36
CA LYS A 45 26.53 -17.77 9.25
C LYS A 45 27.04 -16.44 8.66
N GLN A 46 27.04 -16.31 7.32
CA GLN A 46 27.37 -15.06 6.65
C GLN A 46 26.18 -14.10 6.59
N LEU A 47 24.97 -14.63 6.38
CA LEU A 47 23.73 -13.83 6.29
C LEU A 47 23.32 -13.27 7.65
N ALA A 48 23.34 -14.09 8.69
CA ALA A 48 22.79 -13.75 10.02
C ALA A 48 23.26 -12.38 10.55
N PRO A 49 24.57 -12.04 10.63
CA PRO A 49 25.00 -10.76 11.17
C PRO A 49 24.53 -9.55 10.33
N VAL A 50 24.40 -9.72 9.01
CA VAL A 50 23.93 -8.67 8.10
C VAL A 50 22.43 -8.44 8.28
N LEU A 51 21.64 -9.51 8.34
CA LEU A 51 20.21 -9.46 8.54
C LEU A 51 19.86 -8.91 9.94
N GLU A 52 20.55 -9.38 10.98
CA GLU A 52 20.39 -8.90 12.35
C GLU A 52 20.70 -7.40 12.47
N ALA A 53 21.79 -6.93 11.86
CA ALA A 53 22.15 -5.51 11.86
C ALA A 53 21.11 -4.65 11.12
N ALA A 54 20.63 -5.12 9.97
CA ALA A 54 19.63 -4.43 9.18
C ALA A 54 18.27 -4.34 9.90
N VAL A 55 17.85 -5.41 10.60
CA VAL A 55 16.61 -5.39 11.41
C VAL A 55 16.79 -4.49 12.64
N ALA A 56 17.95 -4.54 13.31
CA ALA A 56 18.23 -3.68 14.46
C ALA A 56 18.18 -2.18 14.11
N ALA A 57 18.66 -1.81 12.92
CA ALA A 57 18.61 -0.44 12.42
C ALA A 57 17.19 0.12 12.27
N ARG A 58 16.15 -0.74 12.17
CA ARG A 58 14.73 -0.36 12.08
C ARG A 58 14.05 -0.15 13.44
N GLY A 59 14.81 -0.20 14.55
CA GLY A 59 14.33 0.26 15.85
C GLY A 59 13.09 -0.44 16.40
N GLY A 60 12.80 -1.69 15.94
CA GLY A 60 11.62 -2.46 16.36
C GLY A 60 10.45 -2.41 15.38
N ALA A 61 10.57 -1.71 14.26
CA ALA A 61 9.54 -1.72 13.19
C ALA A 61 9.47 -3.08 12.45
N VAL A 62 10.46 -3.96 12.66
CA VAL A 62 10.48 -5.35 12.18
C VAL A 62 10.99 -6.25 13.30
N LYS A 63 10.34 -7.39 13.49
CA LYS A 63 10.78 -8.44 14.41
C LYS A 63 11.55 -9.51 13.64
N LEU A 64 12.70 -9.99 14.21
CA LEU A 64 13.47 -11.10 13.65
C LEU A 64 13.38 -12.31 14.58
N VAL A 65 13.01 -13.46 14.01
CA VAL A 65 13.10 -14.75 14.68
C VAL A 65 13.92 -15.72 13.84
N LYS A 66 14.53 -16.72 14.49
CA LYS A 66 15.36 -17.72 13.86
C LYS A 66 14.80 -19.10 14.11
N VAL A 67 14.81 -19.97 13.11
CA VAL A 67 14.31 -21.34 13.17
C VAL A 67 15.42 -22.28 12.70
N ASP A 68 15.95 -23.10 13.61
CA ASP A 68 16.83 -24.20 13.24
C ASP A 68 16.02 -25.31 12.55
N THR A 69 16.31 -25.54 11.27
CA THR A 69 15.60 -26.53 10.45
C THR A 69 15.86 -27.97 10.85
N GLU A 70 16.99 -28.26 11.50
CA GLU A 70 17.32 -29.61 12.02
C GLU A 70 16.49 -29.91 13.29
N ALA A 71 16.33 -28.92 14.14
CA ALA A 71 15.52 -29.06 15.36
C ALA A 71 14.01 -28.97 15.10
N ASN A 72 13.59 -28.31 13.99
CA ASN A 72 12.18 -28.02 13.65
C ASN A 72 11.81 -28.55 12.25
N GLN A 73 12.05 -29.85 12.00
CA GLN A 73 11.89 -30.47 10.69
C GLN A 73 10.44 -30.45 10.17
N GLN A 74 9.45 -30.57 11.06
CA GLN A 74 8.03 -30.54 10.68
C GLN A 74 7.64 -29.15 10.20
N LEU A 75 8.07 -28.09 10.89
CA LEU A 75 7.86 -26.71 10.49
C LEU A 75 8.54 -26.41 9.16
N ALA A 76 9.81 -26.81 9.00
CA ALA A 76 10.56 -26.63 7.75
C ALA A 76 9.86 -27.31 6.56
N ALA A 77 9.33 -28.53 6.78
CA ALA A 77 8.55 -29.25 5.76
C ALA A 77 7.21 -28.58 5.45
N ALA A 78 6.48 -28.11 6.47
CA ALA A 78 5.22 -27.39 6.31
C ALA A 78 5.42 -26.09 5.52
N MET A 79 6.51 -25.37 5.79
CA MET A 79 6.91 -24.15 5.09
C MET A 79 7.59 -24.44 3.74
N ARG A 80 7.75 -25.73 3.36
CA ARG A 80 8.39 -26.16 2.10
C ARG A 80 9.80 -25.58 1.92
N ILE A 81 10.57 -25.51 2.99
CA ILE A 81 11.96 -25.06 2.94
C ILE A 81 12.80 -26.12 2.23
N GLN A 82 13.28 -25.81 1.02
CA GLN A 82 14.06 -26.73 0.18
C GLN A 82 15.57 -26.46 0.26
N SER A 83 15.95 -25.27 0.64
CA SER A 83 17.35 -24.88 0.81
C SER A 83 17.48 -23.76 1.84
N ILE A 84 18.66 -23.68 2.48
CA ILE A 84 18.99 -22.66 3.50
C ILE A 84 20.27 -21.91 3.11
N PRO A 85 20.40 -20.62 3.51
CA PRO A 85 19.42 -19.86 4.29
C PRO A 85 18.16 -19.56 3.48
N ALA A 86 17.01 -19.57 4.14
CA ALA A 86 15.75 -19.13 3.59
C ALA A 86 15.12 -18.12 4.56
N VAL A 87 14.80 -16.95 4.04
CA VAL A 87 14.22 -15.87 4.85
C VAL A 87 12.81 -15.57 4.36
N TRP A 88 11.86 -15.60 5.29
CA TRP A 88 10.45 -15.35 5.03
C TRP A 88 9.98 -14.16 5.83
N ALA A 89 9.10 -13.34 5.23
CA ALA A 89 8.44 -12.23 5.90
C ALA A 89 6.95 -12.51 6.06
N PHE A 90 6.43 -12.21 7.25
CA PHE A 90 5.02 -12.34 7.60
C PHE A 90 4.44 -10.99 8.00
N LYS A 91 3.24 -10.69 7.52
CA LYS A 91 2.43 -9.52 7.90
C LYS A 91 0.96 -9.94 7.93
N ASP A 92 0.22 -9.51 8.94
CA ASP A 92 -1.21 -9.82 9.11
C ASP A 92 -1.53 -11.33 9.10
N GLY A 93 -0.65 -12.13 9.70
CA GLY A 93 -0.80 -13.59 9.78
C GLY A 93 -0.46 -14.35 8.50
N GLN A 94 0.00 -13.66 7.44
CA GLN A 94 0.27 -14.26 6.13
C GLN A 94 1.73 -14.05 5.70
N PRO A 95 2.32 -15.00 4.95
CA PRO A 95 3.60 -14.78 4.29
C PRO A 95 3.40 -13.75 3.16
N VAL A 96 4.22 -12.70 3.14
CA VAL A 96 4.12 -11.60 2.17
C VAL A 96 5.32 -11.50 1.24
N ASP A 97 6.51 -11.94 1.67
CA ASP A 97 7.73 -11.92 0.84
C ASP A 97 8.72 -12.98 1.32
N GLN A 98 9.67 -13.36 0.46
CA GLN A 98 10.71 -14.32 0.80
C GLN A 98 11.93 -14.21 -0.11
N PHE A 99 13.07 -14.68 0.38
CA PHE A 99 14.25 -14.96 -0.45
C PHE A 99 15.03 -16.18 0.05
N VAL A 100 15.87 -16.72 -0.82
CA VAL A 100 16.70 -17.89 -0.54
C VAL A 100 18.15 -17.57 -0.89
N GLY A 101 19.08 -18.00 -0.03
CA GLY A 101 20.51 -17.75 -0.19
C GLY A 101 20.96 -16.44 0.45
N VAL A 102 22.23 -16.07 0.23
CA VAL A 102 22.83 -14.85 0.76
C VAL A 102 22.59 -13.71 -0.23
N LEU A 103 21.99 -12.63 0.24
CA LEU A 103 21.80 -11.41 -0.55
C LEU A 103 22.84 -10.34 -0.17
N PRO A 104 23.21 -9.45 -1.11
CA PRO A 104 23.97 -8.24 -0.79
C PRO A 104 23.20 -7.35 0.22
N PRO A 105 23.91 -6.58 1.11
CA PRO A 105 23.25 -5.74 2.10
C PRO A 105 22.15 -4.83 1.54
N ALA A 106 22.38 -4.17 0.40
CA ALA A 106 21.40 -3.29 -0.22
C ALA A 106 20.09 -4.02 -0.62
N GLN A 107 20.14 -5.31 -0.97
CA GLN A 107 18.94 -6.09 -1.28
C GLN A 107 18.21 -6.54 -0.01
N ILE A 108 18.94 -6.77 1.08
CA ILE A 108 18.34 -7.06 2.41
C ILE A 108 17.62 -5.80 2.91
N GLU A 109 18.24 -4.62 2.80
CA GLU A 109 17.59 -3.35 3.13
C GLU A 109 16.30 -3.15 2.32
N ALA A 110 16.36 -3.30 1.00
CA ALA A 110 15.19 -3.19 0.13
C ALA A 110 14.08 -4.22 0.44
N PHE A 111 14.45 -5.45 0.87
CA PHE A 111 13.49 -6.45 1.33
C PHE A 111 12.79 -5.99 2.61
N LEU A 112 13.53 -5.49 3.59
CA LEU A 112 12.98 -5.03 4.85
C LEU A 112 12.16 -3.74 4.69
N ASP A 113 12.57 -2.83 3.79
CA ASP A 113 11.83 -1.58 3.50
C ASP A 113 10.42 -1.84 2.94
N ARG A 114 10.23 -2.92 2.20
CA ARG A 114 8.90 -3.32 1.73
C ARG A 114 7.97 -3.85 2.82
N LEU A 115 8.49 -4.20 3.99
CA LEU A 115 7.71 -4.75 5.10
C LEU A 115 7.14 -3.66 6.02
N VAL A 116 7.84 -2.54 6.15
CA VAL A 116 7.41 -1.42 6.99
C VAL A 116 6.62 -0.41 6.17
N PRO A 117 5.63 0.26 6.76
CA PRO A 117 4.97 1.37 6.07
C PRO A 117 5.98 2.45 5.68
N SER A 118 5.83 3.01 4.51
CA SER A 118 6.60 4.19 4.11
C SER A 118 6.20 5.41 4.95
N ALA A 119 7.05 6.43 5.01
CA ALA A 119 6.70 7.69 5.67
C ALA A 119 5.40 8.30 5.10
N THR A 120 5.17 8.10 3.80
CA THR A 120 3.93 8.51 3.12
C THR A 120 2.72 7.74 3.63
N GLU A 121 2.80 6.41 3.76
CA GLU A 121 1.71 5.57 4.26
C GLU A 121 1.40 5.88 5.72
N GLU A 122 2.43 6.09 6.56
CA GLU A 122 2.26 6.49 7.95
C GLU A 122 1.57 7.86 8.08
N ALA A 123 2.05 8.86 7.34
CA ALA A 123 1.46 10.20 7.32
C ALA A 123 0.02 10.18 6.79
N ALA A 124 -0.27 9.40 5.75
CA ALA A 124 -1.61 9.24 5.20
C ALA A 124 -2.56 8.56 6.19
N ALA A 125 -2.13 7.49 6.85
CA ALA A 125 -2.93 6.78 7.86
C ALA A 125 -3.20 7.63 9.10
N ALA A 126 -2.25 8.50 9.50
CA ALA A 126 -2.42 9.44 10.60
C ALA A 126 -3.26 10.68 10.22
N GLY A 127 -3.49 10.94 8.93
CA GLY A 127 -4.08 12.19 8.45
C GLY A 127 -3.18 13.40 8.70
N ASP A 128 -1.85 13.19 8.71
CA ASP A 128 -0.86 14.22 9.03
C ASP A 128 -0.54 15.05 7.77
N ALA A 129 -1.27 16.15 7.63
CA ALA A 129 -1.13 17.08 6.51
C ALA A 129 0.26 17.74 6.45
N ASP A 130 0.87 18.03 7.60
CA ASP A 130 2.18 18.67 7.66
C ASP A 130 3.29 17.69 7.23
N ALA A 131 3.21 16.43 7.65
CA ALA A 131 4.13 15.39 7.20
C ALA A 131 4.01 15.11 5.70
N LEU A 132 2.78 15.01 5.17
CA LEU A 132 2.55 14.84 3.72
C LEU A 132 3.07 16.03 2.91
N ARG A 133 2.89 17.26 3.40
CA ARG A 133 3.44 18.45 2.78
C ARG A 133 4.96 18.42 2.73
N ALA A 134 5.61 18.07 3.85
CA ALA A 134 7.08 17.97 3.91
C ALA A 134 7.63 16.93 2.92
N ILE A 135 6.93 15.79 2.73
CA ILE A 135 7.30 14.78 1.72
C ILE A 135 7.20 15.37 0.31
N LEU A 136 6.16 16.15 0.01
CA LEU A 136 5.96 16.76 -1.31
C LEU A 136 6.89 17.96 -1.56
N ASP A 137 7.35 18.64 -0.52
CA ASP A 137 8.38 19.67 -0.64
C ASP A 137 9.73 19.08 -1.07
N ASP A 138 10.04 17.84 -0.65
CA ASP A 138 11.25 17.09 -1.06
C ASP A 138 11.06 16.39 -2.42
N ASP A 139 9.91 15.74 -2.64
CA ASP A 139 9.56 15.07 -3.90
C ASP A 139 8.13 15.43 -4.35
N PRO A 140 7.96 16.50 -5.16
CA PRO A 140 6.65 16.90 -5.70
C PRO A 140 6.00 15.85 -6.62
N SER A 141 6.75 14.85 -7.08
CA SER A 141 6.26 13.77 -7.94
C SER A 141 5.81 12.52 -7.16
N ASN A 142 5.87 12.54 -5.83
CA ASN A 142 5.39 11.45 -4.98
C ASN A 142 3.87 11.31 -5.09
N LEU A 143 3.43 10.35 -5.90
CA LEU A 143 2.01 10.15 -6.22
C LEU A 143 1.18 9.84 -4.97
N ASP A 144 1.66 8.96 -4.11
CA ASP A 144 0.91 8.50 -2.94
C ASP A 144 0.72 9.64 -1.92
N ALA A 145 1.77 10.45 -1.71
CA ALA A 145 1.68 11.64 -0.87
C ALA A 145 0.73 12.69 -1.46
N ALA A 146 0.82 12.93 -2.78
CA ALA A 146 -0.05 13.89 -3.47
C ALA A 146 -1.52 13.49 -3.39
N LEU A 147 -1.84 12.22 -3.64
CA LEU A 147 -3.21 11.71 -3.53
C LEU A 147 -3.73 11.79 -2.08
N ALA A 148 -2.92 11.38 -1.09
CA ALA A 148 -3.31 11.43 0.32
C ALA A 148 -3.55 12.87 0.77
N PHE A 149 -2.62 13.78 0.48
CA PHE A 149 -2.72 15.18 0.88
C PHE A 149 -3.89 15.89 0.20
N ALA A 150 -4.09 15.65 -1.12
CA ALA A 150 -5.23 16.23 -1.84
C ALA A 150 -6.58 15.79 -1.25
N ARG A 151 -6.71 14.52 -0.79
CA ARG A 151 -7.94 14.06 -0.13
C ARG A 151 -8.20 14.78 1.20
N LEU A 152 -7.16 15.04 2.00
CA LEU A 152 -7.30 15.84 3.22
C LEU A 152 -7.73 17.26 2.90
N LEU A 153 -7.10 17.93 1.93
CA LEU A 153 -7.46 19.27 1.48
C LEU A 153 -8.91 19.35 0.97
N LEU A 154 -9.35 18.34 0.20
CA LEU A 154 -10.74 18.27 -0.28
C LEU A 154 -11.74 18.09 0.88
N ALA A 155 -11.40 17.29 1.88
CA ALA A 155 -12.23 17.10 3.06
C ALA A 155 -12.39 18.39 3.89
N GLU A 156 -11.37 19.26 3.86
CA GLU A 156 -11.38 20.59 4.48
C GLU A 156 -11.99 21.69 3.59
N GLY A 157 -12.40 21.36 2.37
CA GLY A 157 -12.95 22.31 1.40
C GLY A 157 -11.89 23.17 0.70
N GLN A 158 -10.60 22.85 0.84
CA GLN A 158 -9.47 23.53 0.21
C GLN A 158 -9.23 23.00 -1.21
N THR A 159 -10.25 23.12 -2.06
CA THR A 159 -10.30 22.46 -3.37
C THR A 159 -9.25 22.97 -4.34
N ALA A 160 -8.95 24.28 -4.32
CA ALA A 160 -7.94 24.88 -5.19
C ALA A 160 -6.52 24.37 -4.84
N ASP A 161 -6.23 24.22 -3.54
CA ASP A 161 -4.94 23.71 -3.07
C ASP A 161 -4.79 22.22 -3.40
N ALA A 162 -5.87 21.46 -3.31
CA ALA A 162 -5.88 20.05 -3.73
C ALA A 162 -5.53 19.87 -5.22
N ILE A 163 -6.07 20.72 -6.10
CA ILE A 163 -5.70 20.73 -7.53
C ILE A 163 -4.22 21.06 -7.69
N ALA A 164 -3.71 22.07 -7.01
CA ALA A 164 -2.32 22.50 -7.12
C ALA A 164 -1.34 21.39 -6.70
N VAL A 165 -1.67 20.64 -5.65
CA VAL A 165 -0.87 19.50 -5.17
C VAL A 165 -0.86 18.33 -6.17
N LEU A 166 -1.95 18.10 -6.89
CA LEU A 166 -2.06 17.01 -7.86
C LEU A 166 -1.47 17.33 -9.24
N GLU A 167 -1.25 18.61 -9.55
CA GLU A 167 -0.79 19.04 -10.88
C GLU A 167 0.54 18.40 -11.30
N PRO A 168 1.58 18.25 -10.43
CA PRO A 168 2.83 17.58 -10.79
C PRO A 168 2.67 16.12 -11.18
N VAL A 169 1.61 15.46 -10.71
CA VAL A 169 1.34 14.02 -10.95
C VAL A 169 0.12 13.79 -11.84
N ARG A 170 -0.34 14.82 -12.54
CA ARG A 170 -1.56 14.82 -13.37
C ARG A 170 -1.61 13.72 -14.44
N GLU A 171 -0.45 13.26 -14.93
CA GLU A 171 -0.40 12.18 -15.91
C GLU A 171 -0.90 10.84 -15.36
N ASN A 172 -0.94 10.70 -14.03
CA ASN A 172 -1.54 9.53 -13.38
C ASN A 172 -3.07 9.61 -13.39
N ALA A 173 -3.73 8.51 -13.77
CA ALA A 173 -5.17 8.46 -13.93
C ALA A 173 -5.97 8.74 -12.64
N ALA A 174 -5.45 8.34 -11.47
CA ALA A 174 -6.10 8.63 -10.19
C ALA A 174 -6.02 10.13 -9.86
N ALA A 175 -4.84 10.75 -10.07
CA ALA A 175 -4.65 12.18 -9.86
C ALA A 175 -5.51 13.02 -10.81
N ASP A 176 -5.51 12.71 -12.11
CA ASP A 176 -6.33 13.41 -13.11
C ASP A 176 -7.84 13.28 -12.83
N GLY A 177 -8.28 12.09 -12.40
CA GLY A 177 -9.67 11.87 -11.97
C GLY A 177 -10.04 12.69 -10.74
N LEU A 178 -9.15 12.80 -9.76
CA LEU A 178 -9.38 13.59 -8.56
C LEU A 178 -9.37 15.09 -8.86
N ILE A 179 -8.51 15.56 -9.77
CA ILE A 179 -8.55 16.93 -10.31
C ILE A 179 -9.90 17.21 -10.97
N ALA A 180 -10.38 16.29 -11.83
CA ALA A 180 -11.68 16.46 -12.48
C ALA A 180 -12.85 16.54 -11.47
N CYS A 181 -12.81 15.73 -10.41
CA CYS A 181 -13.77 15.85 -9.30
C CYS A 181 -13.68 17.22 -8.63
N ALA A 182 -12.49 17.69 -8.33
CA ALA A 182 -12.25 18.97 -7.68
C ALA A 182 -12.72 20.16 -8.54
N GLU A 183 -12.46 20.13 -9.86
CA GLU A 183 -12.93 21.13 -10.82
C GLU A 183 -14.47 21.26 -10.81
N ILE A 184 -15.19 20.13 -10.75
CA ILE A 184 -16.66 20.11 -10.69
C ILE A 184 -17.18 20.64 -9.35
N VAL A 185 -16.48 20.35 -8.24
CA VAL A 185 -16.83 20.82 -6.91
C VAL A 185 -16.62 22.34 -6.80
N LEU A 186 -15.57 22.88 -7.43
CA LEU A 186 -15.31 24.34 -7.49
C LEU A 186 -16.40 25.10 -8.23
N ASP A 187 -16.91 24.53 -9.32
CA ASP A 187 -18.01 25.15 -10.06
C ASP A 187 -19.12 24.12 -10.36
N PRO A 188 -20.01 23.87 -9.40
CA PRO A 188 -21.13 22.94 -9.60
C PRO A 188 -22.10 23.37 -10.72
N THR A 189 -22.01 24.62 -11.18
CA THR A 189 -22.87 25.11 -12.29
C THR A 189 -22.40 24.58 -13.64
N LEU A 190 -21.17 24.15 -13.76
CA LEU A 190 -20.62 23.49 -14.96
C LEU A 190 -21.35 22.18 -15.29
N ASP A 191 -21.70 21.40 -14.26
CA ASP A 191 -22.39 20.14 -14.40
C ASP A 191 -23.11 19.72 -13.11
N PRO A 192 -24.34 20.27 -12.83
CA PRO A 192 -25.05 19.98 -11.59
C PRO A 192 -25.39 18.49 -11.38
N GLU A 193 -25.64 17.74 -12.47
CA GLU A 193 -25.95 16.30 -12.40
C GLU A 193 -24.72 15.50 -12.00
N LEU A 194 -23.56 15.83 -12.58
CA LEU A 194 -22.29 15.21 -12.26
C LEU A 194 -21.84 15.57 -10.83
N ALA A 195 -22.02 16.84 -10.40
CA ALA A 195 -21.77 17.25 -9.02
C ALA A 195 -22.62 16.43 -8.03
N GLY A 196 -23.91 16.23 -8.34
CA GLY A 196 -24.79 15.39 -7.53
C GLY A 196 -24.38 13.90 -7.50
N ALA A 197 -23.80 13.38 -8.57
CA ALA A 197 -23.27 12.01 -8.59
C ALA A 197 -22.00 11.90 -7.71
N LEU A 198 -21.11 12.90 -7.78
CA LEU A 198 -19.87 12.92 -6.98
C LEU A 198 -20.11 12.91 -5.48
N THR A 199 -21.16 13.60 -4.99
CA THR A 199 -21.47 13.63 -3.55
C THR A 199 -21.79 12.24 -2.96
N ARG A 200 -22.22 11.32 -3.80
CA ARG A 200 -22.59 9.95 -3.41
C ARG A 200 -21.49 8.91 -3.71
N LEU A 201 -20.42 9.30 -4.39
CA LEU A 201 -19.41 8.38 -4.90
C LEU A 201 -18.77 7.50 -3.80
N ALA A 202 -18.57 8.04 -2.61
CA ALA A 202 -18.00 7.30 -1.48
C ALA A 202 -18.98 6.29 -0.86
N SER A 203 -20.28 6.62 -0.79
CA SER A 203 -21.30 5.81 -0.15
C SER A 203 -22.02 4.84 -1.10
N ASP A 204 -22.14 5.22 -2.38
CA ASP A 204 -22.78 4.45 -3.44
C ASP A 204 -21.98 4.59 -4.75
N PRO A 205 -20.84 3.90 -4.87
CA PRO A 205 -20.00 3.97 -6.08
C PRO A 205 -20.74 3.52 -7.34
N ALA A 206 -21.51 2.44 -7.26
CA ALA A 206 -22.22 1.89 -8.41
C ALA A 206 -23.31 2.84 -8.93
N GLY A 207 -24.17 3.36 -8.03
CA GLY A 207 -25.20 4.33 -8.42
C GLY A 207 -24.61 5.65 -8.90
N SER A 208 -23.45 6.08 -8.40
CA SER A 208 -22.76 7.27 -8.88
C SER A 208 -22.19 7.07 -10.28
N LEU A 209 -21.57 5.93 -10.57
CA LEU A 209 -21.06 5.59 -11.91
C LEU A 209 -22.20 5.41 -12.91
N GLU A 210 -23.36 4.88 -12.49
CA GLU A 210 -24.56 4.82 -13.31
C GLU A 210 -25.02 6.22 -13.72
N ALA A 211 -25.20 7.10 -12.74
CA ALA A 211 -25.59 8.49 -12.98
C ALA A 211 -24.61 9.24 -13.90
N MET A 212 -23.31 8.94 -13.78
CA MET A 212 -22.28 9.48 -14.68
C MET A 212 -22.43 8.97 -16.14
N LEU A 213 -22.84 7.74 -16.34
CA LEU A 213 -23.11 7.20 -17.68
C LEU A 213 -24.40 7.80 -18.26
N ASP A 214 -25.41 8.03 -17.44
CA ASP A 214 -26.72 8.57 -17.88
C ASP A 214 -26.62 9.99 -18.44
N VAL A 215 -25.61 10.76 -18.06
CA VAL A 215 -25.40 12.13 -18.57
C VAL A 215 -24.63 12.17 -19.91
N LEU A 216 -24.11 11.05 -20.40
CA LEU A 216 -23.32 10.99 -21.64
C LEU A 216 -24.13 11.10 -22.93
N PRO A 217 -25.36 10.56 -23.05
CA PRO A 217 -26.16 10.69 -24.24
C PRO A 217 -26.45 12.18 -24.59
N GLY A 218 -25.99 12.60 -25.76
CA GLY A 218 -26.14 14.02 -26.18
C GLY A 218 -25.16 15.02 -25.53
N ALA A 219 -24.28 14.57 -24.69
CA ALA A 219 -23.25 15.41 -24.06
C ALA A 219 -22.24 15.94 -25.10
N ASP A 220 -21.79 17.17 -24.91
CA ASP A 220 -20.67 17.73 -25.67
C ASP A 220 -19.34 17.05 -25.30
N GLN A 221 -18.29 17.36 -26.07
CA GLN A 221 -16.99 16.72 -25.89
C GLN A 221 -16.38 17.06 -24.51
N ALA A 222 -16.57 18.26 -24.01
CA ALA A 222 -16.04 18.70 -22.71
C ALA A 222 -16.67 17.90 -21.56
N ARG A 223 -17.99 17.68 -21.61
CA ARG A 223 -18.70 16.87 -20.61
C ARG A 223 -18.29 15.40 -20.68
N LYS A 224 -18.18 14.85 -21.89
CA LYS A 224 -17.69 13.49 -22.10
C LYS A 224 -16.30 13.29 -21.52
N ASP A 225 -15.41 14.26 -21.71
CA ASP A 225 -14.05 14.20 -21.17
C ASP A 225 -14.04 14.27 -19.64
N ARG A 226 -14.83 15.16 -19.02
CA ARG A 226 -14.96 15.21 -17.55
C ARG A 226 -15.44 13.89 -16.96
N VAL A 227 -16.51 13.32 -17.51
CA VAL A 227 -17.02 12.01 -17.06
C VAL A 227 -15.97 10.93 -17.22
N ARG A 228 -15.28 10.90 -18.37
CA ARG A 228 -14.21 9.93 -18.62
C ARG A 228 -13.11 10.05 -17.58
N ARG A 229 -12.61 11.25 -17.30
CA ARG A 229 -11.53 11.50 -16.34
C ARG A 229 -11.93 11.03 -14.93
N VAL A 230 -13.12 11.41 -14.46
CA VAL A 230 -13.63 10.99 -13.15
C VAL A 230 -13.74 9.47 -13.06
N MET A 231 -14.42 8.83 -14.02
CA MET A 231 -14.64 7.38 -13.98
C MET A 231 -13.32 6.59 -14.08
N VAL A 232 -12.39 7.03 -14.93
CA VAL A 232 -11.07 6.39 -15.07
C VAL A 232 -10.25 6.55 -13.78
N GLY A 233 -10.33 7.71 -13.11
CA GLY A 233 -9.73 7.91 -11.79
C GLY A 233 -10.28 6.95 -10.74
N VAL A 234 -11.60 6.80 -10.68
CA VAL A 234 -12.25 5.82 -9.77
C VAL A 234 -11.79 4.38 -10.06
N PHE A 235 -11.58 4.02 -11.32
CA PHE A 235 -11.08 2.70 -11.68
C PHE A 235 -9.61 2.50 -11.33
N ALA A 236 -8.80 3.54 -11.39
CA ALA A 236 -7.38 3.48 -11.08
C ALA A 236 -7.11 3.25 -9.58
N GLU A 237 -8.04 3.64 -8.72
CA GLU A 237 -7.95 3.47 -7.26
C GLU A 237 -8.47 2.10 -6.76
N ARG A 238 -8.93 1.23 -7.66
CA ARG A 238 -9.53 -0.07 -7.31
C ARG A 238 -8.73 -1.23 -7.90
N PRO A 239 -8.80 -2.42 -7.29
CA PRO A 239 -8.23 -3.63 -7.87
C PRO A 239 -8.73 -3.86 -9.30
N VAL A 240 -7.86 -4.39 -10.16
CA VAL A 240 -8.17 -4.62 -11.59
C VAL A 240 -9.32 -5.62 -11.78
N ASP A 241 -9.49 -6.54 -10.85
CA ASP A 241 -10.52 -7.57 -10.80
C ASP A 241 -11.78 -7.16 -10.02
N ASP A 242 -11.83 -5.92 -9.50
CA ASP A 242 -13.03 -5.37 -8.85
C ASP A 242 -14.23 -5.45 -9.81
N PRO A 243 -15.37 -6.06 -9.41
CA PRO A 243 -16.57 -6.20 -10.24
C PRO A 243 -17.09 -4.87 -10.81
N ILE A 244 -17.00 -3.78 -10.03
CA ILE A 244 -17.39 -2.43 -10.48
C ILE A 244 -16.47 -1.98 -11.61
N VAL A 245 -15.16 -2.16 -11.48
CA VAL A 245 -14.20 -1.79 -12.54
C VAL A 245 -14.45 -2.58 -13.81
N LEU A 246 -14.64 -3.90 -13.69
CA LEU A 246 -14.87 -4.78 -14.84
C LEU A 246 -16.17 -4.43 -15.61
N GLU A 247 -17.23 -4.11 -14.89
CA GLU A 247 -18.52 -3.76 -15.47
C GLU A 247 -18.49 -2.35 -16.10
N TYR A 248 -18.17 -1.34 -15.29
CA TYR A 248 -18.32 0.05 -15.71
C TYR A 248 -17.27 0.51 -16.73
N ARG A 249 -16.08 -0.09 -16.76
CA ARG A 249 -15.09 0.15 -17.84
C ARG A 249 -15.63 -0.22 -19.21
N LYS A 250 -16.33 -1.36 -19.34
CA LYS A 250 -16.95 -1.78 -20.60
C LYS A 250 -18.10 -0.85 -21.02
N ARG A 251 -18.90 -0.41 -20.05
CA ARG A 251 -20.04 0.49 -20.29
C ARG A 251 -19.57 1.89 -20.69
N LEU A 252 -18.56 2.43 -20.00
CA LEU A 252 -17.96 3.71 -20.37
C LEU A 252 -17.41 3.68 -21.80
N ALA A 253 -16.66 2.64 -22.17
CA ALA A 253 -16.13 2.51 -23.53
C ALA A 253 -17.21 2.48 -24.59
N ARG A 254 -18.38 1.88 -24.32
CA ARG A 254 -19.52 1.87 -25.24
C ARG A 254 -20.22 3.23 -25.33
N ALA A 255 -20.31 3.94 -24.21
CA ALA A 255 -21.02 5.22 -24.16
C ALA A 255 -20.23 6.38 -24.79
N LEU A 256 -18.91 6.25 -24.92
CA LEU A 256 -18.03 7.24 -25.52
C LEU A 256 -17.82 7.06 -27.03
N ASN A 257 -18.18 5.89 -27.58
CA ASN A 257 -18.13 5.58 -29.00
C ASN A 257 -19.46 5.90 -29.68
#